data_aef94ffed18abe89225a928c37f3a5f0
#
_entry.id   aef94ffed18abe89225a928c37f3a5f0
#
_cell.length_a   1.000
_cell.length_b   1.000
_cell.length_c   1.000
_cell.angle_alpha   90.00
_cell.angle_beta   90.00
_cell.angle_gamma   90.00
#
_symmetry.space_group_name_H-M   'P 1'
#
loop_
_entity.id
_entity.type
_entity.pdbx_description
1 polymer ?
#
loop_
_entity_poly.entity_id
_entity_poly.type
_entity_poly.pdbx_seq_one_letter_code
_entity_poly.pdbx_strand_id
1 'polypeptide(L)'
;LPENFKPAPRVTKADENGTVNTLDRRLKDRVYLMIDDSFPITEVGGDGDSDESLLEAALRGLGEQISTTTSGKKKKDSATSTLPLDLYCPSQAPLAVKLDVFEPDKQKSSGFFGTKTFFLKVQYDDGSIKGNVDFAWLDRDEIVEKVQGLMGEDDAKLYRYML
;
A
#
# COMPACT_ATOMS: atom_id res chain seq x y z
N LEU A 1 1.35 -25.87 -29.26
CA LEU A 1 0.30 -24.87 -28.92
C LEU A 1 -0.91 -25.14 -29.84
N PRO A 2 -2.16 -25.00 -29.34
CA PRO A 2 -3.34 -25.12 -30.16
C PRO A 2 -3.30 -24.13 -31.32
N GLU A 3 -3.72 -24.53 -32.52
CA GLU A 3 -3.67 -23.68 -33.73
C GLU A 3 -4.42 -22.34 -33.57
N ASN A 4 -5.32 -22.25 -32.61
CA ASN A 4 -6.10 -21.04 -32.32
C ASN A 4 -5.58 -20.24 -31.08
N PHE A 5 -4.39 -20.58 -30.54
CA PHE A 5 -3.85 -19.85 -29.42
C PHE A 5 -3.36 -18.46 -29.86
N LYS A 6 -4.04 -17.42 -29.40
CA LYS A 6 -3.60 -16.03 -29.53
C LYS A 6 -3.05 -15.58 -28.18
N PRO A 7 -1.75 -15.28 -28.07
CA PRO A 7 -1.22 -14.71 -26.83
C PRO A 7 -1.90 -13.36 -26.54
N ALA A 8 -2.07 -13.05 -25.25
CA ALA A 8 -2.58 -11.76 -24.84
C ALA A 8 -1.66 -10.64 -25.35
N PRO A 9 -2.21 -9.50 -25.77
CA PRO A 9 -1.40 -8.36 -26.19
C PRO A 9 -0.57 -7.85 -25.01
N ARG A 10 0.67 -7.45 -25.27
CA ARG A 10 1.56 -6.89 -24.25
C ARG A 10 1.14 -5.49 -23.81
N VAL A 11 0.52 -4.75 -24.69
CA VAL A 11 -0.11 -3.45 -24.46
C VAL A 11 -1.60 -3.67 -24.44
N THR A 12 -2.25 -3.24 -23.37
CA THR A 12 -3.69 -3.43 -23.17
C THR A 12 -4.43 -2.15 -23.49
N LYS A 13 -5.76 -2.23 -23.59
CA LYS A 13 -6.61 -1.04 -23.72
C LYS A 13 -6.48 -0.10 -22.52
N ALA A 14 -6.19 -0.65 -21.33
CA ALA A 14 -5.96 0.17 -20.14
C ALA A 14 -4.67 1.00 -20.27
N ASP A 15 -3.60 0.42 -20.85
CA ASP A 15 -2.36 1.14 -21.14
C ASP A 15 -2.59 2.27 -22.17
N GLU A 16 -3.35 2.00 -23.23
CA GLU A 16 -3.67 2.98 -24.28
C GLU A 16 -4.51 4.14 -23.74
N ASN A 17 -5.44 3.85 -22.81
CA ASN A 17 -6.34 4.85 -22.24
C ASN A 17 -5.76 5.51 -20.97
N GLY A 18 -4.59 5.09 -20.49
CA GLY A 18 -4.01 5.58 -19.24
C GLY A 18 -4.84 5.23 -18.00
N THR A 19 -5.62 4.12 -18.03
CA THR A 19 -6.46 3.70 -16.93
C THR A 19 -5.57 3.04 -15.85
N VAL A 20 -5.53 3.61 -14.64
CA VAL A 20 -4.63 3.18 -13.55
C VAL A 20 -5.31 2.36 -12.45
N ASN A 21 -6.63 2.32 -12.43
CA ASN A 21 -7.42 1.61 -11.40
C ASN A 21 -7.77 0.16 -11.77
N THR A 22 -7.00 -0.44 -12.66
CA THR A 22 -7.15 -1.83 -13.11
C THR A 22 -5.81 -2.54 -13.08
N LEU A 23 -5.84 -3.87 -12.90
CA LEU A 23 -4.66 -4.73 -13.02
C LEU A 23 -4.38 -5.14 -14.47
N ASP A 24 -5.29 -4.87 -15.41
CA ASP A 24 -5.12 -5.16 -16.83
C ASP A 24 -4.18 -4.14 -17.52
N ARG A 25 -3.15 -3.69 -16.81
CA ARG A 25 -2.14 -2.75 -17.31
C ARG A 25 -0.73 -3.24 -16.99
N ARG A 26 0.24 -2.76 -17.76
CA ARG A 26 1.67 -3.05 -17.51
C ARG A 26 1.94 -4.56 -17.30
N LEU A 27 1.34 -5.43 -18.11
CA LEU A 27 1.39 -6.90 -17.93
C LEU A 27 2.80 -7.51 -17.91
N LYS A 28 3.84 -6.76 -18.25
CA LYS A 28 5.25 -7.17 -18.17
C LYS A 28 5.90 -6.82 -16.83
N ASP A 29 5.32 -5.86 -16.12
CA ASP A 29 5.91 -5.22 -14.96
C ASP A 29 5.13 -5.61 -13.70
N ARG A 30 5.73 -5.40 -12.54
CA ARG A 30 5.01 -5.50 -11.28
C ARG A 30 4.30 -4.18 -11.03
N VAL A 31 3.04 -4.25 -10.65
CA VAL A 31 2.27 -3.08 -10.23
C VAL A 31 1.98 -3.16 -8.75
N TYR A 32 1.89 -2.00 -8.11
CA TYR A 32 1.70 -1.85 -6.68
C TYR A 32 0.50 -0.95 -6.43
N LEU A 33 -0.28 -1.27 -5.40
CA LEU A 33 -1.45 -0.52 -5.01
C LEU A 33 -1.03 0.75 -4.26
N MET A 34 -1.48 1.90 -4.72
CA MET A 34 -1.50 3.16 -3.96
C MET A 34 -2.94 3.58 -3.71
N ILE A 35 -3.20 4.15 -2.55
CA ILE A 35 -4.50 4.66 -2.13
C ILE A 35 -4.30 6.14 -1.75
N ASP A 36 -5.12 7.03 -2.28
CA ASP A 36 -5.02 8.48 -2.06
C ASP A 36 -3.57 8.99 -2.24
N ASP A 37 -2.93 8.57 -3.35
CA ASP A 37 -1.57 8.94 -3.73
C ASP A 37 -0.46 8.50 -2.76
N SER A 38 -0.75 7.57 -1.87
CA SER A 38 0.21 7.04 -0.89
C SER A 38 0.11 5.52 -0.73
N PHE A 39 1.13 4.91 -0.13
CA PHE A 39 0.98 3.56 0.41
C PHE A 39 0.17 3.60 1.70
N PRO A 40 -0.69 2.58 1.94
CA PRO A 40 -1.39 2.46 3.21
C PRO A 40 -0.43 2.50 4.40
N ILE A 41 -0.70 3.37 5.37
CA ILE A 41 0.12 3.54 6.57
C ILE A 41 -0.78 3.55 7.81
N THR A 42 -0.29 2.93 8.89
CA THR A 42 -0.96 2.94 10.20
C THR A 42 0.06 2.89 11.32
N GLU A 43 -0.37 3.21 12.53
CA GLU A 43 0.43 3.05 13.73
C GLU A 43 0.22 1.65 14.33
N VAL A 44 1.31 1.02 14.80
CA VAL A 44 1.24 -0.26 15.51
C VAL A 44 0.60 -0.03 16.88
N GLY A 45 -0.33 -0.91 17.27
CA GLY A 45 -1.08 -0.75 18.53
C GLY A 45 -2.08 0.40 18.51
N GLY A 46 -2.44 0.94 17.35
CA GLY A 46 -3.33 2.09 17.21
C GLY A 46 -4.77 1.85 17.70
N ASP A 47 -5.19 0.59 17.85
CA ASP A 47 -6.46 0.18 18.44
C ASP A 47 -6.38 -0.09 19.96
N GLY A 48 -5.19 0.09 20.56
CA GLY A 48 -4.91 -0.18 21.98
C GLY A 48 -4.45 -1.61 22.28
N ASP A 49 -4.26 -2.43 21.25
CA ASP A 49 -3.67 -3.77 21.38
C ASP A 49 -2.13 -3.68 21.35
N SER A 50 -1.50 -3.90 22.50
CA SER A 50 -0.04 -3.84 22.63
C SER A 50 0.68 -5.07 22.01
N ASP A 51 -0.06 -6.13 21.74
CA ASP A 51 0.48 -7.39 21.22
C ASP A 51 0.33 -7.52 19.70
N GLU A 52 -0.21 -6.47 19.03
CA GLU A 52 -0.38 -6.41 17.59
C GLU A 52 0.96 -6.52 16.85
N SER A 53 1.08 -7.45 15.94
CA SER A 53 2.25 -7.58 15.07
C SER A 53 2.28 -6.51 13.98
N LEU A 54 3.47 -6.26 13.39
CA LEU A 54 3.63 -5.32 12.28
C LEU A 54 2.72 -5.67 11.09
N LEU A 55 2.53 -6.96 10.81
CA LEU A 55 1.67 -7.39 9.71
C LEU A 55 0.19 -7.15 10.02
N GLU A 56 -0.26 -7.47 11.22
CA GLU A 56 -1.64 -7.23 11.65
C GLU A 56 -1.96 -5.75 11.60
N ALA A 57 -1.07 -4.89 12.11
CA ALA A 57 -1.21 -3.43 12.00
C ALA A 57 -1.32 -2.98 10.55
N ALA A 58 -0.44 -3.45 9.67
CA ALA A 58 -0.46 -3.09 8.25
C ALA A 58 -1.77 -3.50 7.55
N LEU A 59 -2.25 -4.72 7.81
CA LEU A 59 -3.51 -5.21 7.24
C LEU A 59 -4.73 -4.47 7.80
N ARG A 60 -4.72 -4.13 9.09
CA ARG A 60 -5.75 -3.28 9.71
C ARG A 60 -5.78 -1.90 9.06
N GLY A 61 -4.63 -1.24 8.93
CA GLY A 61 -4.53 0.08 8.30
C GLY A 61 -5.00 0.08 6.85
N LEU A 62 -4.65 -0.95 6.08
CA LEU A 62 -5.17 -1.14 4.72
C LEU A 62 -6.69 -1.28 4.73
N GLY A 63 -7.24 -2.09 5.64
CA GLY A 63 -8.68 -2.31 5.77
C GLY A 63 -9.43 -1.03 6.14
N GLU A 64 -8.89 -0.23 7.04
CA GLU A 64 -9.45 1.06 7.44
C GLU A 64 -9.50 2.02 6.25
N GLN A 65 -8.43 2.14 5.48
CA GLN A 65 -8.38 3.03 4.31
C GLN A 65 -9.34 2.60 3.20
N ILE A 66 -9.47 1.30 2.94
CA ILE A 66 -10.43 0.79 1.95
C ILE A 66 -11.88 0.95 2.44
N SER A 67 -12.12 0.89 3.76
CA SER A 67 -13.46 0.91 4.36
C SER A 67 -13.97 2.32 4.68
N THR A 68 -13.13 3.34 4.73
CA THR A 68 -13.49 4.70 5.20
C THR A 68 -14.53 5.39 4.32
N THR A 69 -14.95 4.80 3.24
CA THR A 69 -15.96 5.38 2.34
C THR A 69 -17.38 4.86 2.57
N THR A 70 -17.61 4.00 3.54
CA THR A 70 -18.96 3.66 3.97
C THR A 70 -19.29 4.42 5.25
N SER A 71 -19.84 5.61 5.11
CA SER A 71 -20.38 6.39 6.22
C SER A 71 -21.41 5.58 7.00
N GLY A 72 -21.15 5.33 8.27
CA GLY A 72 -22.17 4.90 9.21
C GLY A 72 -21.79 3.78 10.15
N LYS A 73 -21.48 4.17 11.39
CA LYS A 73 -21.48 3.37 12.63
C LYS A 73 -20.39 2.30 12.78
N LYS A 74 -19.35 2.67 13.54
CA LYS A 74 -18.49 1.74 14.25
C LYS A 74 -19.34 0.72 15.02
N LYS A 75 -19.39 -0.51 14.56
CA LYS A 75 -19.64 -1.67 15.42
C LYS A 75 -18.29 -2.22 15.83
N LYS A 76 -17.97 -2.02 17.10
CA LYS A 76 -17.00 -2.80 17.84
C LYS A 76 -17.55 -4.22 17.94
N ASP A 77 -17.18 -5.09 17.05
CA ASP A 77 -17.26 -6.52 17.28
C ASP A 77 -16.05 -7.16 16.63
N SER A 78 -15.21 -7.67 17.50
CA SER A 78 -14.23 -8.76 17.38
C SER A 78 -13.72 -9.14 15.99
N ALA A 79 -12.42 -8.86 15.79
CA ALA A 79 -11.43 -9.69 15.12
C ALA A 79 -11.87 -10.46 13.87
N THR A 80 -11.39 -10.00 12.79
CA THR A 80 -11.34 -10.46 11.40
C THR A 80 -12.29 -9.63 10.55
N SER A 81 -12.00 -8.35 10.45
CA SER A 81 -12.49 -7.51 9.37
C SER A 81 -12.04 -8.18 8.08
N THR A 82 -12.95 -8.88 7.42
CA THR A 82 -12.68 -9.55 6.14
C THR A 82 -12.33 -8.45 5.14
N LEU A 83 -11.04 -8.28 4.89
CA LEU A 83 -10.56 -7.40 3.83
C LEU A 83 -11.27 -7.79 2.54
N PRO A 84 -11.73 -6.83 1.72
CA PRO A 84 -12.33 -7.13 0.41
C PRO A 84 -11.29 -7.65 -0.59
N LEU A 85 -10.05 -7.80 -0.15
CA LEU A 85 -8.90 -8.28 -0.91
C LEU A 85 -8.39 -9.57 -0.30
N ASP A 86 -8.16 -10.58 -1.12
CA ASP A 86 -7.41 -11.77 -0.75
C ASP A 86 -5.92 -11.46 -0.91
N LEU A 87 -5.18 -11.58 0.19
CA LEU A 87 -3.81 -11.13 0.29
C LEU A 87 -2.91 -12.24 0.82
N TYR A 88 -1.81 -12.47 0.15
CA TYR A 88 -0.77 -13.41 0.59
C TYR A 88 0.46 -12.65 1.07
N CYS A 89 0.89 -12.90 2.30
CA CYS A 89 2.11 -12.33 2.86
C CYS A 89 3.27 -13.33 2.76
N PRO A 90 4.23 -13.13 1.88
CA PRO A 90 5.35 -14.07 1.69
C PRO A 90 6.34 -14.05 2.85
N SER A 91 6.38 -12.97 3.63
CA SER A 91 7.27 -12.82 4.79
C SER A 91 6.69 -11.82 5.78
N GLN A 92 6.79 -12.14 7.06
CA GLN A 92 6.44 -11.22 8.15
C GLN A 92 7.56 -10.20 8.44
N ALA A 93 8.76 -10.41 7.87
CA ALA A 93 9.86 -9.49 8.03
C ALA A 93 9.66 -8.24 7.15
N PRO A 94 9.98 -7.05 7.67
CA PRO A 94 9.95 -5.82 6.89
C PRO A 94 10.88 -5.89 5.69
N LEU A 95 10.42 -5.37 4.55
CA LEU A 95 11.22 -5.22 3.33
C LEU A 95 12.23 -4.08 3.46
N ALA A 96 11.83 -3.01 4.12
CA ALA A 96 12.65 -1.84 4.40
C ALA A 96 12.21 -1.15 5.69
N VAL A 97 13.09 -0.32 6.23
CA VAL A 97 12.84 0.51 7.42
C VAL A 97 13.35 1.92 7.15
N LYS A 98 12.51 2.91 7.41
CA LYS A 98 12.86 4.33 7.39
C LYS A 98 12.85 4.88 8.81
N LEU A 99 13.88 5.66 9.18
CA LEU A 99 13.94 6.36 10.45
C LEU A 99 13.95 7.87 10.19
N ASP A 100 12.90 8.54 10.63
CA ASP A 100 12.79 10.00 10.61
C ASP A 100 13.07 10.54 12.01
N VAL A 101 14.24 11.14 12.21
CA VAL A 101 14.67 11.73 13.48
C VAL A 101 14.03 13.12 13.63
N PHE A 102 13.38 13.35 14.76
CA PHE A 102 12.77 14.66 15.02
C PHE A 102 13.82 15.70 15.38
N GLU A 103 13.53 16.94 15.04
CA GLU A 103 14.28 18.09 15.50
C GLU A 103 14.31 18.14 17.04
N PRO A 104 15.40 18.68 17.66
CA PRO A 104 15.58 18.68 19.12
C PRO A 104 14.41 19.25 19.92
N ASP A 105 13.75 20.29 19.40
CA ASP A 105 12.60 20.90 20.05
C ASP A 105 11.36 20.01 19.99
N LYS A 106 11.16 19.31 18.87
CA LYS A 106 10.10 18.31 18.72
C LYS A 106 10.35 17.08 19.58
N GLN A 107 11.61 16.65 19.74
CA GLN A 107 11.97 15.56 20.65
C GLN A 107 11.62 15.90 22.09
N LYS A 108 11.92 17.12 22.54
CA LYS A 108 11.61 17.59 23.89
C LYS A 108 10.10 17.69 24.14
N SER A 109 9.34 18.17 23.16
CA SER A 109 7.89 18.36 23.31
C SER A 109 7.09 17.06 23.21
N SER A 110 7.51 16.13 22.35
CA SER A 110 6.82 14.86 22.12
C SER A 110 7.30 13.73 23.06
N GLY A 111 8.52 13.84 23.60
CA GLY A 111 9.17 12.76 24.36
C GLY A 111 9.70 11.62 23.50
N PHE A 112 9.63 11.73 22.17
CA PHE A 112 10.09 10.71 21.22
C PHE A 112 11.29 11.21 20.40
N PHE A 113 12.23 10.30 20.14
CA PHE A 113 13.41 10.59 19.32
C PHE A 113 13.07 10.79 17.84
N GLY A 114 12.09 10.08 17.32
CA GLY A 114 11.70 10.09 15.92
C GLY A 114 10.61 9.09 15.61
N THR A 115 10.33 8.91 14.33
CA THR A 115 9.37 7.91 13.81
C THR A 115 10.13 6.84 13.04
N LYS A 116 9.81 5.57 13.30
CA LYS A 116 10.33 4.44 12.56
C LYS A 116 9.20 3.83 11.72
N THR A 117 9.35 3.87 10.40
CA THR A 117 8.39 3.32 9.45
C THR A 117 8.91 1.99 8.91
N PHE A 118 8.11 0.95 9.04
CA PHE A 118 8.40 -0.39 8.51
C PHE A 118 7.58 -0.61 7.24
N PHE A 119 8.23 -1.09 6.20
CA PHE A 119 7.56 -1.43 4.94
C PHE A 119 7.42 -2.95 4.84
N LEU A 120 6.19 -3.41 4.71
CA LEU A 120 5.88 -4.83 4.51
C LEU A 120 5.37 -5.04 3.08
N LYS A 121 5.70 -6.20 2.51
CA LYS A 121 5.25 -6.60 1.19
C LYS A 121 4.18 -7.65 1.30
N VAL A 122 3.03 -7.36 0.69
CA VAL A 122 1.91 -8.27 0.60
C VAL A 122 1.56 -8.46 -0.88
N GLN A 123 1.26 -9.68 -1.29
CA GLN A 123 0.82 -9.98 -2.64
C GLN A 123 -0.70 -10.00 -2.70
N TYR A 124 -1.25 -9.35 -3.70
CA TYR A 124 -2.65 -9.44 -4.05
C TYR A 124 -2.90 -10.74 -4.83
N ASP A 125 -3.90 -11.51 -4.41
CA ASP A 125 -4.33 -12.72 -5.08
C ASP A 125 -5.69 -12.52 -5.75
N ASP A 126 -6.70 -12.04 -5.02
CA ASP A 126 -8.04 -11.78 -5.56
C ASP A 126 -8.77 -10.68 -4.78
N GLY A 127 -9.94 -10.29 -5.28
CA GLY A 127 -10.83 -9.32 -4.64
C GLY A 127 -10.98 -8.02 -5.43
N SER A 128 -11.67 -7.06 -4.85
CA SER A 128 -11.87 -5.75 -5.48
C SER A 128 -12.06 -4.65 -4.44
N ILE A 129 -11.46 -3.49 -4.70
CA ILE A 129 -11.71 -2.28 -3.94
C ILE A 129 -13.03 -1.72 -4.40
N LYS A 130 -14.00 -1.64 -3.47
CA LYS A 130 -15.35 -1.11 -3.72
C LYS A 130 -15.52 0.18 -2.93
N GLY A 131 -16.20 1.15 -3.53
CA GLY A 131 -16.49 2.43 -2.88
C GLY A 131 -15.84 3.61 -3.60
N ASN A 132 -15.81 4.74 -2.92
CA ASN A 132 -15.34 6.02 -3.46
C ASN A 132 -13.87 6.28 -3.07
N VAL A 133 -13.08 5.22 -2.99
CA VAL A 133 -11.64 5.31 -2.68
C VAL A 133 -10.89 5.58 -3.97
N ASP A 134 -10.06 6.60 -3.97
CA ASP A 134 -9.13 6.83 -5.07
C ASP A 134 -7.94 5.88 -4.95
N PHE A 135 -7.76 5.02 -5.93
CA PHE A 135 -6.67 4.07 -5.95
C PHE A 135 -6.08 3.88 -7.34
N ALA A 136 -4.82 3.53 -7.37
CA ALA A 136 -4.10 3.26 -8.59
C ALA A 136 -3.17 2.05 -8.44
N TRP A 137 -3.06 1.25 -9.49
CA TRP A 137 -2.05 0.23 -9.65
C TRP A 137 -0.93 0.79 -10.51
N LEU A 138 0.20 1.11 -9.88
CA LEU A 138 1.32 1.80 -10.52
C LEU A 138 2.55 0.89 -10.59
N ASP A 139 3.32 1.01 -11.66
CA ASP A 139 4.63 0.37 -11.71
C ASP A 139 5.66 1.14 -10.88
N ARG A 140 6.85 0.55 -10.71
CA ARG A 140 7.92 1.14 -9.89
C ARG A 140 8.30 2.55 -10.34
N ASP A 141 8.43 2.77 -11.65
CA ASP A 141 8.92 4.04 -12.18
C ASP A 141 7.87 5.15 -12.00
N GLU A 142 6.59 4.84 -12.21
CA GLU A 142 5.46 5.73 -11.93
C GLU A 142 5.38 6.10 -10.44
N ILE A 143 5.61 5.13 -9.53
CA ILE A 143 5.64 5.39 -8.09
C ILE A 143 6.81 6.30 -7.72
N VAL A 144 8.01 6.00 -8.23
CA VAL A 144 9.21 6.80 -7.93
C VAL A 144 9.04 8.23 -8.40
N GLU A 145 8.49 8.46 -9.60
CA GLU A 145 8.20 9.80 -10.12
C GLU A 145 7.19 10.53 -9.22
N LYS A 146 6.11 9.85 -8.82
CA LYS A 146 5.09 10.43 -7.96
C LYS A 146 5.62 10.77 -6.57
N VAL A 147 6.37 9.86 -5.95
CA VAL A 147 7.00 10.07 -4.63
C VAL A 147 8.01 11.20 -4.69
N GLN A 148 8.80 11.31 -5.76
CA GLN A 148 9.75 12.40 -5.94
C GLN A 148 9.05 13.77 -5.96
N GLY A 149 7.90 13.85 -6.61
CA GLY A 149 7.09 15.07 -6.64
C GLY A 149 6.44 15.44 -5.30
N LEU A 150 6.06 14.44 -4.49
CA LEU A 150 5.32 14.65 -3.25
C LEU A 150 6.22 14.74 -1.99
N MET A 151 7.25 13.91 -1.91
CA MET A 151 8.06 13.70 -0.70
C MET A 151 9.54 14.09 -0.87
N GLY A 152 10.00 14.22 -2.12
CA GLY A 152 11.37 14.59 -2.44
C GLY A 152 12.25 13.42 -2.89
N GLU A 153 13.53 13.75 -3.17
CA GLU A 153 14.45 12.82 -3.83
C GLU A 153 14.91 11.66 -2.93
N ASP A 154 15.07 11.91 -1.62
CA ASP A 154 15.56 10.89 -0.70
C ASP A 154 14.52 9.78 -0.48
N ASP A 155 13.25 10.12 -0.38
CA ASP A 155 12.16 9.15 -0.36
C ASP A 155 12.06 8.41 -1.70
N ALA A 156 12.16 9.11 -2.82
CA ALA A 156 12.15 8.48 -4.15
C ALA A 156 13.27 7.45 -4.31
N LYS A 157 14.47 7.70 -3.77
CA LYS A 157 15.57 6.73 -3.75
C LYS A 157 15.21 5.49 -2.93
N LEU A 158 14.64 5.67 -1.73
CA LEU A 158 14.20 4.55 -0.89
C LEU A 158 13.22 3.66 -1.66
N TYR A 159 12.20 4.24 -2.27
CA TYR A 159 11.19 3.50 -3.04
C TYR A 159 11.80 2.79 -4.26
N ARG A 160 12.75 3.41 -4.94
CA ARG A 160 13.45 2.80 -6.08
C ARG A 160 14.23 1.54 -5.70
N TYR A 161 14.82 1.51 -4.49
CA TYR A 161 15.54 0.34 -4.00
C TYR A 161 14.63 -0.73 -3.40
N MET A 162 13.48 -0.32 -2.86
CA MET A 162 12.55 -1.20 -2.20
C MET A 162 11.65 -1.98 -3.18
N LEU A 163 11.19 -1.34 -4.27
CA LEU A 163 10.29 -1.89 -5.28
C LEU A 163 11.06 -2.49 -6.45
#